data_a89a3462a7cee833587f5c29174550e2
#
_entry.id   a89a3462a7cee833587f5c29174550e2
#
_cell.length_a   1.000
_cell.length_b   1.000
_cell.length_c   1.000
_cell.angle_alpha   90.00
_cell.angle_beta   90.00
_cell.angle_gamma   90.00
#
_symmetry.space_group_name_H-M   'P 1'
#
loop_
_entity.id
_entity.type
_entity.pdbx_description
1 polymer ?
#
loop_
_entity_poly.entity_id
_entity_poly.type
_entity_poly.pdbx_seq_one_letter_code
_entity_poly.pdbx_strand_id
1 'polypeptide(L)'
;LILDDAVKIFWGPEFKSMGMPAAFQQPPLMIGGGVVPAYYLFLISAAAIIAIALWFVLARTRLGKIVRAAAHNPGMTAALGLNTGAIYGAVFAIGGLLAGLAGALAAPVRSASPGMGFSILIESFIVTVIGGMGSVSGALVGALLIGLIRSFGSIGFPLFVEGLMFLSMVLILVLKPSGILGREGR
;
A
#
# COMPACT_ATOMS: atom_id res chain seq x y z
N LEU A 1 -8.00 6.03 16.35
CA LEU A 1 -9.00 6.80 17.10
C LEU A 1 -8.35 8.00 17.79
N ILE A 2 -7.47 7.84 18.81
CA ILE A 2 -6.88 8.97 19.56
C ILE A 2 -6.14 9.96 18.65
N LEU A 3 -5.32 9.49 17.72
CA LEU A 3 -4.62 10.35 16.75
C LEU A 3 -5.59 11.02 15.78
N ASP A 4 -6.64 10.33 15.35
CA ASP A 4 -7.67 10.87 14.46
C ASP A 4 -8.48 11.97 15.16
N ASP A 5 -8.84 11.74 16.43
CA ASP A 5 -9.53 12.74 17.24
C ASP A 5 -8.62 13.95 17.55
N ALA A 6 -7.33 13.72 17.83
CA ALA A 6 -6.37 14.79 18.00
C ALA A 6 -6.23 15.65 16.73
N VAL A 7 -6.16 15.03 15.56
CA VAL A 7 -6.13 15.76 14.28
C VAL A 7 -7.40 16.59 14.08
N LYS A 8 -8.59 16.06 14.39
CA LYS A 8 -9.85 16.81 14.32
C LYS A 8 -9.89 18.01 15.26
N ILE A 9 -9.32 17.87 16.46
CA ILE A 9 -9.27 18.95 17.47
C ILE A 9 -8.30 20.05 17.03
N PHE A 10 -7.11 19.70 16.53
CA PHE A 10 -6.07 20.69 16.20
C PHE A 10 -6.25 21.30 14.81
N TRP A 11 -6.71 20.57 13.82
CA TRP A 11 -6.81 20.99 12.42
C TRP A 11 -8.24 21.14 11.91
N GLY A 12 -9.23 20.71 12.67
CA GLY A 12 -10.64 20.72 12.30
C GLY A 12 -11.07 19.51 11.46
N PRO A 13 -12.40 19.28 11.34
CA PRO A 13 -12.96 18.14 10.60
C PRO A 13 -13.00 18.36 9.07
N GLU A 14 -12.59 19.52 8.59
CA GLU A 14 -12.73 19.91 7.18
C GLU A 14 -11.73 19.19 6.27
N PHE A 15 -12.17 18.93 5.02
CA PHE A 15 -11.29 18.43 3.97
C PHE A 15 -10.27 19.51 3.60
N LYS A 16 -8.99 19.25 3.79
CA LYS A 16 -7.92 20.13 3.33
C LYS A 16 -7.41 19.63 1.98
N SER A 17 -7.78 20.34 0.92
CA SER A 17 -7.21 20.13 -0.40
C SER A 17 -5.82 20.73 -0.42
N MET A 18 -4.80 19.89 -0.54
CA MET A 18 -3.46 20.34 -0.89
C MET A 18 -3.42 20.47 -2.41
N GLY A 19 -3.25 21.71 -2.91
CA GLY A 19 -3.03 21.92 -4.34
C GLY A 19 -1.80 21.16 -4.84
N MET A 20 -1.75 20.87 -6.13
CA MET A 20 -0.57 20.25 -6.73
C MET A 20 0.66 21.13 -6.49
N PRO A 21 1.82 20.54 -6.12
CA PRO A 21 3.05 21.29 -5.94
C PRO A 21 3.39 22.10 -7.19
N ALA A 22 3.90 23.31 -7.02
CA ALA A 22 4.17 24.25 -8.12
C ALA A 22 5.06 23.65 -9.23
N ALA A 23 5.96 22.73 -8.88
CA ALA A 23 6.81 22.01 -9.82
C ALA A 23 6.03 21.13 -10.83
N PHE A 24 4.79 20.74 -10.51
CA PHE A 24 3.94 19.87 -11.34
C PHE A 24 2.73 20.61 -11.94
N GLN A 25 2.67 21.92 -11.83
CA GLN A 25 1.66 22.77 -12.46
C GLN A 25 1.95 23.05 -13.95
N GLN A 26 2.85 22.26 -14.56
CA GLN A 26 3.14 22.31 -15.98
C GLN A 26 1.94 21.85 -16.83
N PRO A 27 1.83 22.31 -18.09
CA PRO A 27 0.75 21.85 -18.97
C PRO A 27 0.71 20.33 -19.03
N PRO A 28 -0.50 19.76 -18.92
CA PRO A 28 -0.67 18.31 -18.86
C PRO A 28 -0.17 17.65 -20.16
N LEU A 29 0.47 16.50 -20.02
CA LEU A 29 0.96 15.74 -21.17
C LEU A 29 -0.21 15.07 -21.90
N MET A 30 -0.31 15.30 -23.20
CA MET A 30 -1.26 14.59 -24.05
C MET A 30 -0.69 13.23 -24.45
N ILE A 31 -1.21 12.17 -23.88
CA ILE A 31 -0.81 10.79 -24.21
C ILE A 31 -2.04 10.07 -24.76
N GLY A 32 -1.98 9.62 -26.01
CA GLY A 32 -3.04 8.82 -26.64
C GLY A 32 -4.42 9.49 -26.74
N GLY A 33 -4.47 10.83 -26.78
CA GLY A 33 -5.72 11.60 -26.84
C GLY A 33 -6.32 11.90 -25.44
N GLY A 34 -5.68 11.44 -24.35
CA GLY A 34 -6.05 11.76 -22.99
C GLY A 34 -5.10 12.78 -22.36
N VAL A 35 -5.65 13.59 -21.43
CA VAL A 35 -4.91 14.61 -20.70
C VAL A 35 -4.45 14.02 -19.37
N VAL A 36 -3.13 13.74 -19.23
CA VAL A 36 -2.55 13.16 -18.02
C VAL A 36 -1.72 14.20 -17.27
N PRO A 37 -2.10 14.60 -16.04
CA PRO A 37 -1.27 15.47 -15.24
C PRO A 37 0.10 14.83 -14.93
N ALA A 38 1.17 15.60 -15.05
CA ALA A 38 2.55 15.12 -14.81
C ALA A 38 2.74 14.49 -13.41
N TYR A 39 1.95 14.91 -12.44
CA TYR A 39 1.98 14.36 -11.08
C TYR A 39 1.62 12.87 -11.00
N TYR A 40 0.70 12.38 -11.84
CA TYR A 40 0.37 10.94 -11.87
C TYR A 40 1.52 10.10 -12.39
N LEU A 41 2.28 10.59 -13.37
CA LEU A 41 3.48 9.91 -13.86
C LEU A 41 4.57 9.86 -12.79
N PHE A 42 4.71 10.95 -12.03
CA PHE A 42 5.60 10.98 -10.87
C PHE A 42 5.17 9.96 -9.81
N LEU A 43 3.87 9.86 -9.47
CA LEU A 43 3.37 8.87 -8.52
C LEU A 43 3.65 7.43 -8.98
N ILE A 44 3.43 7.13 -10.25
CA ILE A 44 3.69 5.79 -10.81
C ILE A 44 5.19 5.47 -10.71
N SER A 45 6.05 6.42 -11.09
CA SER A 45 7.51 6.23 -11.02
C SER A 45 8.00 6.09 -9.58
N ALA A 46 7.51 6.91 -8.66
CA ALA A 46 7.84 6.83 -7.24
C ALA A 46 7.38 5.49 -6.64
N ALA A 47 6.15 5.05 -6.93
CA ALA A 47 5.65 3.75 -6.48
C ALA A 47 6.49 2.59 -7.02
N ALA A 48 6.87 2.63 -8.31
CA ALA A 48 7.74 1.61 -8.91
C ALA A 48 9.12 1.58 -8.26
N ILE A 49 9.74 2.74 -8.03
CA ILE A 49 11.05 2.83 -7.37
C ILE A 49 10.98 2.27 -5.95
N ILE A 50 9.99 2.67 -5.16
CA ILE A 50 9.81 2.18 -3.78
C ILE A 50 9.58 0.67 -3.78
N ALA A 51 8.76 0.16 -4.70
CA ALA A 51 8.47 -1.26 -4.82
C ALA A 51 9.73 -2.08 -5.18
N ILE A 52 10.53 -1.61 -6.15
CA ILE A 52 11.78 -2.24 -6.56
C ILE A 52 12.80 -2.18 -5.41
N ALA A 53 12.92 -1.04 -4.72
CA ALA A 53 13.82 -0.88 -3.59
C ALA A 53 13.45 -1.84 -2.45
N LEU A 54 12.16 -1.93 -2.10
CA LEU A 54 11.67 -2.84 -1.07
C LEU A 54 11.89 -4.31 -1.45
N TRP A 55 11.58 -4.66 -2.70
CA TRP A 55 11.85 -6.01 -3.22
C TRP A 55 13.34 -6.34 -3.15
N PHE A 56 14.21 -5.41 -3.58
CA PHE A 56 15.66 -5.61 -3.55
C PHE A 56 16.17 -5.80 -2.11
N VAL A 57 15.74 -4.94 -1.17
CA VAL A 57 16.10 -5.05 0.25
C VAL A 57 15.67 -6.39 0.80
N LEU A 58 14.43 -6.80 0.59
CA LEU A 58 13.92 -8.05 1.13
C LEU A 58 14.45 -9.29 0.40
N ALA A 59 14.64 -9.26 -0.93
CA ALA A 59 15.07 -10.43 -1.70
C ALA A 59 16.58 -10.65 -1.67
N ARG A 60 17.37 -9.57 -1.70
CA ARG A 60 18.81 -9.64 -1.95
C ARG A 60 19.68 -9.31 -0.76
N THR A 61 19.18 -8.64 0.30
CA THR A 61 20.03 -8.23 1.44
C THR A 61 20.01 -9.24 2.59
N ARG A 62 20.99 -9.09 3.50
CA ARG A 62 21.06 -9.87 4.76
C ARG A 62 19.86 -9.56 5.66
N LEU A 63 19.41 -8.30 5.70
CA LEU A 63 18.24 -7.87 6.47
C LEU A 63 16.99 -8.63 6.05
N GLY A 64 16.74 -8.78 4.75
CA GLY A 64 15.60 -9.53 4.25
C GLY A 64 15.66 -11.03 4.62
N LYS A 65 16.85 -11.63 4.67
CA LYS A 65 17.01 -13.03 5.14
C LYS A 65 16.66 -13.15 6.62
N ILE A 66 17.16 -12.23 7.45
CA ILE A 66 16.90 -12.19 8.91
C ILE A 66 15.41 -11.99 9.19
N VAL A 67 14.77 -11.04 8.50
CA VAL A 67 13.33 -10.75 8.65
C VAL A 67 12.51 -12.00 8.29
N ARG A 68 12.82 -12.67 7.18
CA ARG A 68 12.09 -13.90 6.80
C ARG A 68 12.33 -15.06 7.78
N ALA A 69 13.55 -15.20 8.30
CA ALA A 69 13.86 -16.22 9.32
C ALA A 69 13.06 -15.97 10.60
N ALA A 70 13.04 -14.71 11.09
CA ALA A 70 12.29 -14.31 12.27
C ALA A 70 10.77 -14.49 12.09
N ALA A 71 10.25 -14.19 10.90
CA ALA A 71 8.84 -14.38 10.58
C ALA A 71 8.44 -15.86 10.52
N HIS A 72 9.36 -16.75 10.08
CA HIS A 72 9.06 -18.17 9.96
C HIS A 72 9.22 -18.92 11.29
N ASN A 73 10.29 -18.67 12.01
CA ASN A 73 10.55 -19.27 13.33
C ASN A 73 11.28 -18.30 14.26
N PRO A 74 10.53 -17.53 15.07
CA PRO A 74 11.13 -16.54 15.96
C PRO A 74 11.97 -17.19 17.06
N GLY A 75 11.59 -18.39 17.57
CA GLY A 75 12.33 -19.11 18.59
C GLY A 75 13.71 -19.56 18.13
N MET A 76 13.80 -20.14 16.92
CA MET A 76 15.06 -20.54 16.33
C MET A 76 15.96 -19.33 16.04
N THR A 77 15.36 -18.22 15.59
CA THR A 77 16.10 -16.99 15.32
C THR A 77 16.69 -16.39 16.61
N ALA A 78 15.93 -16.44 17.71
CA ALA A 78 16.41 -16.02 19.03
C ALA A 78 17.53 -16.95 19.54
N ALA A 79 17.42 -18.26 19.34
CA ALA A 79 18.45 -19.24 19.72
C ALA A 79 19.78 -19.00 18.98
N LEU A 80 19.74 -18.43 17.78
CA LEU A 80 20.93 -18.00 17.04
C LEU A 80 21.53 -16.66 17.52
N GLY A 81 21.03 -16.11 18.64
CA GLY A 81 21.52 -14.87 19.24
C GLY A 81 20.97 -13.58 18.61
N LEU A 82 19.99 -13.67 17.71
CA LEU A 82 19.39 -12.51 17.07
C LEU A 82 18.25 -11.95 17.93
N ASN A 83 18.27 -10.63 18.16
CA ASN A 83 17.19 -9.97 18.90
C ASN A 83 15.94 -9.82 18.02
N THR A 84 15.00 -10.76 18.15
CA THR A 84 13.74 -10.79 17.39
C THR A 84 12.88 -9.57 17.65
N GLY A 85 12.89 -9.01 18.86
CA GLY A 85 12.17 -7.78 19.19
C GLY A 85 12.68 -6.58 18.42
N ALA A 86 13.99 -6.41 18.28
CA ALA A 86 14.58 -5.36 17.48
C ALA A 86 14.28 -5.53 15.99
N ILE A 87 14.25 -6.76 15.49
CA ILE A 87 13.90 -7.08 14.09
C ILE A 87 12.44 -6.66 13.81
N TYR A 88 11.50 -7.04 14.67
CA TYR A 88 10.09 -6.64 14.52
C TYR A 88 9.90 -5.14 14.64
N GLY A 89 10.59 -4.49 15.58
CA GLY A 89 10.59 -3.03 15.72
C GLY A 89 11.08 -2.32 14.46
N ALA A 90 12.16 -2.80 13.86
CA ALA A 90 12.70 -2.25 12.61
C ALA A 90 11.74 -2.43 11.43
N VAL A 91 11.12 -3.61 11.31
CA VAL A 91 10.12 -3.88 10.25
C VAL A 91 8.89 -2.98 10.41
N PHE A 92 8.42 -2.82 11.65
CA PHE A 92 7.31 -1.93 11.95
C PHE A 92 7.64 -0.46 11.63
N ALA A 93 8.83 0.00 11.99
CA ALA A 93 9.30 1.36 11.69
C ALA A 93 9.39 1.62 10.18
N ILE A 94 9.93 0.65 9.42
CA ILE A 94 9.97 0.74 7.94
C ILE A 94 8.54 0.77 7.37
N GLY A 95 7.64 -0.05 7.88
CA GLY A 95 6.22 -0.04 7.49
C GLY A 95 5.56 1.31 7.73
N GLY A 96 5.76 1.90 8.92
CA GLY A 96 5.26 3.24 9.26
C GLY A 96 5.83 4.34 8.37
N LEU A 97 7.13 4.28 8.07
CA LEU A 97 7.78 5.21 7.14
C LEU A 97 7.18 5.12 5.74
N LEU A 98 7.00 3.90 5.22
CA LEU A 98 6.39 3.69 3.90
C LEU A 98 4.93 4.15 3.86
N ALA A 99 4.17 3.91 4.92
CA ALA A 99 2.78 4.39 5.04
C ALA A 99 2.72 5.93 5.06
N GLY A 100 3.61 6.58 5.82
CA GLY A 100 3.73 8.04 5.85
C GLY A 100 4.11 8.63 4.48
N LEU A 101 5.08 8.04 3.80
CA LEU A 101 5.45 8.43 2.43
C LEU A 101 4.29 8.27 1.46
N ALA A 102 3.58 7.13 1.50
CA ALA A 102 2.43 6.90 0.64
C ALA A 102 1.31 7.92 0.89
N GLY A 103 1.03 8.24 2.17
CA GLY A 103 0.06 9.27 2.54
C GLY A 103 0.44 10.66 2.05
N ALA A 104 1.70 11.06 2.21
CA ALA A 104 2.22 12.34 1.73
C ALA A 104 2.14 12.46 0.20
N LEU A 105 2.48 11.39 -0.52
CA LEU A 105 2.39 11.34 -1.98
C LEU A 105 0.93 11.33 -2.48
N ALA A 106 0.01 10.73 -1.74
CA ALA A 106 -1.40 10.67 -2.12
C ALA A 106 -2.19 11.95 -1.79
N ALA A 107 -1.72 12.75 -0.81
CA ALA A 107 -2.44 13.92 -0.31
C ALA A 107 -2.83 14.96 -1.39
N PRO A 108 -1.98 15.31 -2.38
CA PRO A 108 -2.36 16.25 -3.44
C PRO A 108 -3.46 15.75 -4.37
N VAL A 109 -3.64 14.43 -4.46
CA VAL A 109 -4.63 13.79 -5.35
C VAL A 109 -5.93 13.46 -4.62
N ARG A 110 -5.82 13.00 -3.36
CA ARG A 110 -6.98 12.49 -2.60
C ARG A 110 -7.60 13.51 -1.64
N SER A 111 -6.97 14.66 -1.43
CA SER A 111 -7.29 15.60 -0.33
C SER A 111 -7.14 14.94 1.04
N ALA A 112 -6.56 15.63 2.00
CA ALA A 112 -6.42 15.11 3.35
C ALA A 112 -7.72 15.29 4.13
N SER A 113 -8.27 14.21 4.66
CA SER A 113 -9.45 14.22 5.53
C SER A 113 -9.24 13.35 6.76
N PRO A 114 -9.79 13.75 7.90
CA PRO A 114 -9.86 12.87 9.07
C PRO A 114 -10.60 11.58 8.71
N GLY A 115 -10.10 10.42 9.18
CA GLY A 115 -10.68 9.12 8.84
C GLY A 115 -10.18 8.48 7.54
N MET A 116 -9.47 9.21 6.67
CA MET A 116 -8.87 8.70 5.44
C MET A 116 -7.99 7.47 5.70
N GLY A 117 -7.27 7.45 6.84
CA GLY A 117 -6.42 6.33 7.23
C GLY A 117 -7.17 5.02 7.37
N PHE A 118 -8.40 5.05 7.87
CA PHE A 118 -9.22 3.84 8.04
C PHE A 118 -9.62 3.22 6.69
N SER A 119 -10.03 4.04 5.73
CA SER A 119 -10.36 3.57 4.37
C SER A 119 -9.13 2.96 3.69
N ILE A 120 -7.96 3.60 3.80
CA ILE A 120 -6.70 3.09 3.24
C ILE A 120 -6.28 1.79 3.93
N LEU A 121 -6.53 1.65 5.24
CA LEU A 121 -6.24 0.42 5.98
C LEU A 121 -7.04 -0.75 5.43
N ILE A 122 -8.34 -0.57 5.19
CA ILE A 122 -9.20 -1.61 4.58
C ILE A 122 -8.70 -1.97 3.18
N GLU A 123 -8.42 -0.98 2.32
CA GLU A 123 -7.87 -1.21 0.98
C GLU A 123 -6.55 -2.00 1.04
N SER A 124 -5.65 -1.62 1.94
CA SER A 124 -4.36 -2.29 2.13
C SER A 124 -4.51 -3.72 2.64
N PHE A 125 -5.49 -3.96 3.50
CA PHE A 125 -5.82 -5.30 3.97
C PHE A 125 -6.30 -6.18 2.81
N ILE A 126 -7.23 -5.70 1.99
CA ILE A 126 -7.72 -6.40 0.79
C ILE A 126 -6.56 -6.73 -0.15
N VAL A 127 -5.69 -5.75 -0.44
CA VAL A 127 -4.50 -5.94 -1.28
C VAL A 127 -3.58 -7.01 -0.73
N THR A 128 -3.33 -7.00 0.58
CA THR A 128 -2.43 -7.96 1.24
C THR A 128 -2.99 -9.37 1.20
N VAL A 129 -4.29 -9.52 1.42
CA VAL A 129 -4.98 -10.81 1.37
C VAL A 129 -5.00 -11.38 -0.05
N ILE A 130 -5.37 -10.55 -1.04
CA ILE A 130 -5.36 -10.93 -2.46
C ILE A 130 -3.96 -11.30 -2.93
N GLY A 131 -2.97 -10.50 -2.55
CA GLY A 131 -1.58 -10.74 -2.91
C GLY A 131 -0.99 -12.02 -2.30
N GLY A 132 -1.50 -12.38 -1.14
CA GLY A 132 -1.00 -13.46 -0.28
C GLY A 132 -0.08 -12.95 0.81
N MET A 133 -0.44 -13.23 2.07
CA MET A 133 0.30 -12.79 3.25
C MET A 133 1.77 -13.23 3.19
N GLY A 134 2.68 -12.28 3.38
CA GLY A 134 4.13 -12.51 3.34
C GLY A 134 4.77 -12.46 1.94
N SER A 135 4.01 -12.20 0.87
CA SER A 135 4.53 -12.05 -0.49
C SER A 135 4.52 -10.59 -0.95
N VAL A 136 5.71 -9.97 -1.02
CA VAL A 136 5.85 -8.58 -1.53
C VAL A 136 5.45 -8.47 -3.00
N SER A 137 5.85 -9.44 -3.82
CA SER A 137 5.44 -9.50 -5.23
C SER A 137 3.93 -9.73 -5.37
N GLY A 138 3.34 -10.53 -4.47
CA GLY A 138 1.90 -10.72 -4.39
C GLY A 138 1.17 -9.43 -4.05
N ALA A 139 1.65 -8.69 -3.06
CA ALA A 139 1.07 -7.39 -2.67
C ALA A 139 1.12 -6.38 -3.83
N LEU A 140 2.19 -6.36 -4.63
CA LEU A 140 2.28 -5.50 -5.83
C LEU A 140 1.23 -5.86 -6.87
N VAL A 141 1.09 -7.15 -7.18
CA VAL A 141 0.08 -7.63 -8.15
C VAL A 141 -1.33 -7.36 -7.61
N GLY A 142 -1.57 -7.61 -6.33
CA GLY A 142 -2.83 -7.30 -5.65
C GLY A 142 -3.17 -5.81 -5.71
N ALA A 143 -2.20 -4.93 -5.45
CA ALA A 143 -2.38 -3.48 -5.52
C ALA A 143 -2.71 -3.00 -6.93
N LEU A 144 -2.04 -3.53 -7.96
CA LEU A 144 -2.36 -3.23 -9.35
C LEU A 144 -3.77 -3.68 -9.72
N LEU A 145 -4.16 -4.88 -9.33
CA LEU A 145 -5.47 -5.44 -9.60
C LEU A 145 -6.58 -4.61 -8.93
N ILE A 146 -6.44 -4.30 -7.64
CA ILE A 146 -7.40 -3.46 -6.91
C ILE A 146 -7.43 -2.03 -7.47
N GLY A 147 -6.28 -1.47 -7.84
CA GLY A 147 -6.21 -0.16 -8.50
C GLY A 147 -6.97 -0.12 -9.82
N LEU A 148 -6.86 -1.18 -10.64
CA LEU A 148 -7.62 -1.32 -11.89
C LEU A 148 -9.12 -1.46 -11.63
N ILE A 149 -9.52 -2.33 -10.69
CA ILE A 149 -10.92 -2.51 -10.32
C ILE A 149 -11.51 -1.19 -9.84
N ARG A 150 -10.78 -0.43 -9.02
CA ARG A 150 -11.21 0.89 -8.55
C ARG A 150 -11.34 1.88 -9.68
N SER A 151 -10.35 1.95 -10.56
CA SER A 151 -10.35 2.89 -11.69
C SER A 151 -11.50 2.64 -12.66
N PHE A 152 -11.67 1.40 -13.12
CA PHE A 152 -12.77 1.04 -14.03
C PHE A 152 -14.12 1.03 -13.33
N GLY A 153 -14.17 0.58 -12.08
CA GLY A 153 -15.38 0.57 -11.27
C GLY A 153 -15.94 1.97 -11.03
N SER A 154 -15.07 2.95 -10.79
CA SER A 154 -15.51 4.34 -10.59
C SER A 154 -16.13 4.98 -11.83
N ILE A 155 -15.78 4.51 -13.03
CA ILE A 155 -16.37 4.98 -14.30
C ILE A 155 -17.68 4.27 -14.59
N GLY A 156 -17.73 2.93 -14.38
CA GLY A 156 -18.90 2.12 -14.75
C GLY A 156 -19.97 2.05 -13.66
N PHE A 157 -19.56 1.80 -12.43
CA PHE A 157 -20.47 1.53 -11.31
C PHE A 157 -19.95 2.18 -10.01
N PRO A 158 -19.97 3.51 -9.88
CA PRO A 158 -19.34 4.22 -8.75
C PRO A 158 -19.89 3.79 -7.38
N LEU A 159 -21.19 3.48 -7.29
CA LEU A 159 -21.83 3.04 -6.05
C LEU A 159 -21.41 1.63 -5.59
N PHE A 160 -20.88 0.81 -6.50
CA PHE A 160 -20.54 -0.59 -6.23
C PHE A 160 -19.04 -0.86 -6.17
N VAL A 161 -18.19 0.16 -6.29
CA VAL A 161 -16.73 0.01 -6.33
C VAL A 161 -16.20 -0.76 -5.12
N GLU A 162 -16.64 -0.38 -3.92
CA GLU A 162 -16.24 -1.08 -2.69
C GLU A 162 -16.72 -2.54 -2.69
N GLY A 163 -17.96 -2.77 -3.12
CA GLY A 163 -18.49 -4.12 -3.28
C GLY A 163 -17.70 -4.96 -4.29
N LEU A 164 -17.28 -4.37 -5.41
CA LEU A 164 -16.43 -5.04 -6.41
C LEU A 164 -15.04 -5.41 -5.85
N MET A 165 -14.46 -4.55 -5.01
CA MET A 165 -13.19 -4.86 -4.34
C MET A 165 -13.34 -6.04 -3.37
N PHE A 166 -14.39 -6.05 -2.54
CA PHE A 166 -14.67 -7.18 -1.65
C PHE A 166 -15.02 -8.46 -2.42
N LEU A 167 -15.82 -8.35 -3.46
CA LEU A 167 -16.16 -9.49 -4.32
C LEU A 167 -14.93 -10.10 -4.96
N SER A 168 -14.00 -9.27 -5.46
CA SER A 168 -12.74 -9.73 -6.03
C SER A 168 -11.87 -10.45 -5.00
N MET A 169 -11.85 -9.95 -3.75
CA MET A 169 -11.16 -10.60 -2.64
C MET A 169 -11.74 -11.99 -2.36
N VAL A 170 -13.06 -12.09 -2.22
CA VAL A 170 -13.76 -13.37 -1.97
C VAL A 170 -13.49 -14.35 -3.12
N LEU A 171 -13.63 -13.90 -4.35
CA LEU A 171 -13.42 -14.73 -5.54
C LEU A 171 -12.00 -15.30 -5.59
N ILE A 172 -10.99 -14.46 -5.33
CA ILE A 172 -9.60 -14.90 -5.31
C ILE A 172 -9.34 -15.87 -4.17
N LEU A 173 -9.88 -15.62 -2.96
CA LEU A 173 -9.72 -16.54 -1.83
C LEU A 173 -10.40 -17.88 -2.03
N VAL A 174 -11.55 -17.92 -2.72
CA VAL A 174 -12.22 -19.18 -3.07
C VAL A 174 -11.43 -19.98 -4.09
N LEU A 175 -10.84 -19.30 -5.09
CA LEU A 175 -10.03 -19.95 -6.12
C LEU A 175 -8.64 -20.32 -5.61
N LYS A 176 -8.03 -19.48 -4.77
CA LYS A 176 -6.68 -19.63 -4.26
C LYS A 176 -6.56 -19.08 -2.83
N PRO A 177 -6.81 -19.92 -1.80
CA PRO A 177 -6.86 -19.48 -0.41
C PRO A 177 -5.53 -18.90 0.11
N SER A 178 -4.40 -19.21 -0.54
CA SER A 178 -3.10 -18.63 -0.24
C SER A 178 -2.86 -17.23 -0.83
N GLY A 179 -3.81 -16.70 -1.62
CA GLY A 179 -3.63 -15.50 -2.42
C GLY A 179 -2.88 -15.76 -3.74
N ILE A 180 -2.76 -14.74 -4.60
CA ILE A 180 -2.23 -14.89 -5.98
C ILE A 180 -0.79 -15.44 -5.99
N LEU A 181 0.08 -14.89 -5.16
CA LEU A 181 1.49 -15.27 -5.03
C LEU A 181 1.87 -15.66 -3.60
N GLY A 182 0.89 -16.01 -2.78
CA GLY A 182 1.11 -16.58 -1.46
C GLY A 182 1.77 -17.96 -1.56
N ARG A 183 2.65 -18.29 -0.61
CA ARG A 183 3.21 -19.62 -0.48
C ARG A 183 2.20 -20.48 0.26
N GLU A 184 1.81 -21.59 -0.36
CA GLU A 184 1.10 -22.64 0.36
C GLU A 184 2.05 -23.17 1.43
N GLY A 185 1.68 -22.96 2.69
CA GLY A 185 2.41 -23.57 3.81
C GLY A 185 2.29 -25.09 3.71
N ARG A 186 3.41 -25.77 3.43
CA ARG A 186 3.59 -27.17 3.79
C ARG A 186 4.09 -27.24 5.22
#